data_449c9ffbc92fe58a4f6fea71efc799c5
#
_entry.id   449c9ffbc92fe58a4f6fea71efc799c5
#
_cell.length_a   1.000
_cell.length_b   1.000
_cell.length_c   1.000
_cell.angle_alpha   90.00
_cell.angle_beta   90.00
_cell.angle_gamma   90.00
#
_symmetry.space_group_name_H-M   'P 1'
#
loop_
_entity.id
_entity.type
_entity.pdbx_description
1 polymer ?
#
loop_
_entity_poly.entity_id
_entity_poly.type
_entity_poly.pdbx_seq_one_letter_code
_entity_poly.pdbx_strand_id
1 'polypeptide(L)'
;MGVALFCLAGCSVVDSHGTATEVATEAVRSRAALARRAADAVLADADTAALGPEGRLDALAEAAASADRDGTVFARRATPDGRYEVDVAYDGVGSGGGFVAAEVHIRLCVRLAGAVDPNPGVTMVDVTCGAELDRRPGRIDKVVRLSD
;
A
#
# COMPACT_ATOMS: atom_id res chain seq x y z
N MET A 1 41.85 19.02 -44.33
CA MET A 1 40.49 18.52 -44.18
C MET A 1 40.34 17.97 -42.75
N GLY A 2 39.77 18.79 -41.84
CA GLY A 2 39.56 18.44 -40.45
C GLY A 2 38.08 18.07 -40.26
N VAL A 3 37.79 16.84 -39.85
CA VAL A 3 36.44 16.41 -39.50
C VAL A 3 36.26 16.69 -38.01
N ALA A 4 35.43 17.68 -37.69
CA ALA A 4 35.01 17.97 -36.33
C ALA A 4 33.91 16.96 -35.91
N LEU A 5 34.26 16.06 -35.01
CA LEU A 5 33.32 15.13 -34.39
C LEU A 5 32.55 15.87 -33.31
N PHE A 6 31.31 16.30 -33.57
CA PHE A 6 30.41 16.82 -32.56
C PHE A 6 29.88 15.64 -31.73
N CYS A 7 30.44 15.44 -30.53
CA CYS A 7 29.80 14.61 -29.50
C CYS A 7 28.58 15.37 -28.95
N LEU A 8 27.40 15.02 -29.45
CA LEU A 8 26.13 15.37 -28.81
C LEU A 8 26.02 14.54 -27.51
N ALA A 9 26.57 15.08 -26.43
CA ALA A 9 26.25 14.59 -25.09
C ALA A 9 24.80 14.98 -24.83
N GLY A 10 23.90 14.05 -25.11
CA GLY A 10 22.52 14.13 -24.67
C GLY A 10 22.50 14.12 -23.14
N CYS A 11 22.36 15.27 -22.51
CA CYS A 11 21.98 15.36 -21.11
C CYS A 11 20.57 14.79 -21.00
N SER A 12 20.47 13.51 -20.60
CA SER A 12 19.22 12.96 -20.11
C SER A 12 18.85 13.75 -18.85
N VAL A 13 17.89 14.65 -18.97
CA VAL A 13 17.27 15.32 -17.83
C VAL A 13 16.64 14.22 -17.00
N VAL A 14 17.26 13.87 -15.88
CA VAL A 14 16.67 12.90 -14.95
C VAL A 14 15.39 13.51 -14.42
N ASP A 15 14.25 12.92 -14.75
CA ASP A 15 12.95 13.34 -14.22
C ASP A 15 12.86 12.93 -12.74
N SER A 16 13.30 13.85 -11.88
CA SER A 16 13.32 13.66 -10.43
C SER A 16 11.92 13.38 -9.85
N HIS A 17 10.88 13.97 -10.46
CA HIS A 17 9.52 13.79 -10.00
C HIS A 17 8.98 12.39 -10.41
N GLY A 18 9.26 11.96 -11.63
CA GLY A 18 8.92 10.60 -12.10
C GLY A 18 9.58 9.53 -11.24
N THR A 19 10.88 9.67 -10.99
CA THR A 19 11.63 8.75 -10.11
C THR A 19 11.07 8.74 -8.69
N ALA A 20 10.76 9.89 -8.09
CA ALA A 20 10.15 9.97 -6.76
C ALA A 20 8.79 9.26 -6.72
N THR A 21 7.98 9.44 -7.76
CA THR A 21 6.66 8.79 -7.91
C THR A 21 6.78 7.26 -7.98
N GLU A 22 7.71 6.75 -8.78
CA GLU A 22 7.97 5.31 -8.91
C GLU A 22 8.42 4.70 -7.59
N VAL A 23 9.37 5.32 -6.91
CA VAL A 23 9.87 4.85 -5.59
C VAL A 23 8.75 4.81 -4.56
N ALA A 24 7.94 5.87 -4.45
CA ALA A 24 6.82 5.91 -3.51
C ALA A 24 5.75 4.87 -3.86
N THR A 25 5.44 4.68 -5.15
CA THR A 25 4.45 3.70 -5.62
C THR A 25 4.88 2.27 -5.29
N GLU A 26 6.13 1.92 -5.56
CA GLU A 26 6.67 0.60 -5.23
C GLU A 26 6.67 0.36 -3.71
N ALA A 27 7.00 1.37 -2.92
CA ALA A 27 6.97 1.27 -1.46
C ALA A 27 5.57 0.92 -0.94
N VAL A 28 4.51 1.63 -1.36
CA VAL A 28 3.14 1.35 -0.88
C VAL A 28 2.61 0.00 -1.37
N ARG A 29 2.97 -0.44 -2.58
CA ARG A 29 2.59 -1.76 -3.11
C ARG A 29 3.29 -2.89 -2.35
N SER A 30 4.56 -2.73 -2.04
CA SER A 30 5.33 -3.68 -1.23
C SER A 30 4.71 -3.83 0.17
N ARG A 31 4.30 -2.72 0.81
CA ARG A 31 3.60 -2.72 2.10
C ARG A 31 2.28 -3.47 2.03
N ALA A 32 1.46 -3.17 1.02
CA ALA A 32 0.19 -3.87 0.81
C ALA A 32 0.39 -5.38 0.59
N ALA A 33 1.42 -5.79 -0.14
CA ALA A 33 1.76 -7.19 -0.35
C ALA A 33 2.21 -7.88 0.95
N LEU A 34 2.96 -7.19 1.81
CA LEU A 34 3.32 -7.69 3.15
C LEU A 34 2.09 -7.84 4.03
N ALA A 35 1.21 -6.85 4.04
CA ALA A 35 -0.04 -6.89 4.80
C ALA A 35 -0.95 -8.04 4.37
N ARG A 36 -1.06 -8.33 3.07
CA ARG A 36 -1.80 -9.50 2.58
C ARG A 36 -1.24 -10.79 3.14
N ARG A 37 0.09 -10.96 3.14
CA ARG A 37 0.75 -12.16 3.72
C ARG A 37 0.52 -12.27 5.22
N ALA A 38 0.58 -11.16 5.96
CA ALA A 38 0.26 -11.13 7.38
C ALA A 38 -1.21 -11.49 7.64
N ALA A 39 -2.13 -11.01 6.81
CA ALA A 39 -3.54 -11.36 6.86
C ALA A 39 -3.78 -12.85 6.57
N ASP A 40 -3.10 -13.44 5.56
CA ASP A 40 -3.14 -14.88 5.31
C ASP A 40 -2.68 -15.67 6.54
N ALA A 41 -1.54 -15.28 7.13
CA ALA A 41 -0.99 -15.96 8.30
C ALA A 41 -1.93 -15.88 9.52
N VAL A 42 -2.50 -14.72 9.81
CA VAL A 42 -3.37 -14.53 10.97
C VAL A 42 -4.71 -15.27 10.82
N LEU A 43 -5.28 -15.33 9.62
CA LEU A 43 -6.52 -16.06 9.37
C LEU A 43 -6.32 -17.58 9.29
N ALA A 44 -5.09 -18.05 9.04
CA ALA A 44 -4.72 -19.47 9.11
C ALA A 44 -4.39 -19.93 10.54
N ASP A 45 -4.23 -19.01 11.48
CA ASP A 45 -3.78 -19.30 12.83
C ASP A 45 -4.90 -19.94 13.68
N ALA A 46 -4.56 -20.99 14.43
CA ALA A 46 -5.50 -21.73 15.27
C ALA A 46 -6.02 -20.92 16.45
N ASP A 47 -5.19 -20.04 17.02
CA ASP A 47 -5.58 -19.17 18.13
C ASP A 47 -6.56 -18.11 17.62
N THR A 48 -6.33 -17.57 16.45
CA THR A 48 -7.29 -16.67 15.76
C THR A 48 -8.60 -17.39 15.46
N ALA A 49 -8.56 -18.65 15.03
CA ALA A 49 -9.74 -19.46 14.78
C ALA A 49 -10.59 -19.70 16.05
N ALA A 50 -9.96 -19.72 17.22
CA ALA A 50 -10.63 -19.87 18.51
C ALA A 50 -11.31 -18.58 18.99
N LEU A 51 -10.99 -17.41 18.41
CA LEU A 51 -11.61 -16.13 18.75
C LEU A 51 -13.06 -16.04 18.25
N GLY A 52 -13.87 -15.20 18.90
CA GLY A 52 -15.17 -14.79 18.37
C GLY A 52 -15.01 -13.87 17.13
N PRO A 53 -16.12 -13.57 16.42
CA PRO A 53 -16.08 -12.77 15.19
C PRO A 53 -15.37 -11.42 15.33
N GLU A 54 -15.61 -10.70 16.41
CA GLU A 54 -14.95 -9.40 16.67
C GLU A 54 -13.44 -9.58 16.88
N GLY A 55 -13.01 -10.58 17.65
CA GLY A 55 -11.58 -10.84 17.87
C GLY A 55 -10.85 -11.24 16.60
N ARG A 56 -11.51 -11.98 15.69
CA ARG A 56 -10.95 -12.31 14.36
C ARG A 56 -10.80 -11.06 13.50
N LEU A 57 -11.79 -10.18 13.54
CA LEU A 57 -11.77 -8.92 12.82
C LEU A 57 -10.68 -7.98 13.34
N ASP A 58 -10.52 -7.90 14.67
CA ASP A 58 -9.45 -7.15 15.31
C ASP A 58 -8.06 -7.69 14.93
N ALA A 59 -7.88 -9.02 14.95
CA ALA A 59 -6.63 -9.66 14.54
C ALA A 59 -6.28 -9.38 13.08
N LEU A 60 -7.25 -9.43 12.17
CA LEU A 60 -7.07 -9.08 10.77
C LEU A 60 -6.71 -7.60 10.60
N ALA A 61 -7.38 -6.70 11.33
CA ALA A 61 -7.13 -5.26 11.27
C ALA A 61 -5.72 -4.92 11.80
N GLU A 62 -5.29 -5.56 12.88
CA GLU A 62 -3.94 -5.42 13.42
C GLU A 62 -2.89 -5.92 12.43
N ALA A 63 -3.08 -7.09 11.82
CA ALA A 63 -2.17 -7.63 10.81
C ALA A 63 -2.05 -6.70 9.60
N ALA A 64 -3.18 -6.12 9.14
CA ALA A 64 -3.20 -5.18 8.03
C ALA A 64 -2.47 -3.87 8.35
N ALA A 65 -2.60 -3.36 9.59
CA ALA A 65 -1.97 -2.11 10.01
C ALA A 65 -0.49 -2.27 10.34
N SER A 66 -0.09 -3.40 10.96
CA SER A 66 1.24 -3.58 11.55
C SER A 66 2.29 -4.04 10.56
N ALA A 67 1.93 -4.51 9.38
CA ALA A 67 2.85 -5.07 8.39
C ALA A 67 4.01 -4.14 8.01
N ASP A 68 3.88 -2.83 8.25
CA ASP A 68 4.96 -1.84 8.15
C ASP A 68 4.71 -0.56 8.99
N ARG A 69 4.07 -0.65 10.13
CA ARG A 69 3.79 0.44 11.11
C ARG A 69 2.97 1.64 10.60
N ASP A 70 2.72 1.75 9.30
CA ASP A 70 2.12 2.93 8.66
C ASP A 70 0.76 2.65 7.99
N GLY A 71 0.20 1.45 8.16
CA GLY A 71 -1.13 1.12 7.68
C GLY A 71 -2.21 1.79 8.53
N THR A 72 -3.13 2.50 7.88
CA THR A 72 -4.28 3.09 8.54
C THR A 72 -5.55 2.34 8.17
N VAL A 73 -6.10 1.59 9.10
CA VAL A 73 -7.41 0.95 8.94
C VAL A 73 -8.50 2.02 9.05
N PHE A 74 -9.37 2.12 8.04
CA PHE A 74 -10.45 3.09 8.00
C PHE A 74 -11.85 2.47 7.88
N ALA A 75 -11.94 1.17 7.55
CA ALA A 75 -13.18 0.42 7.66
C ALA A 75 -12.89 -1.06 7.98
N ARG A 76 -13.80 -1.69 8.69
CA ARG A 76 -13.74 -3.12 9.01
C ARG A 76 -15.13 -3.70 9.15
N ARG A 77 -15.34 -4.93 8.67
CA ARG A 77 -16.62 -5.62 8.77
C ARG A 77 -16.48 -7.13 8.68
N ALA A 78 -17.35 -7.82 9.38
CA ALA A 78 -17.63 -9.22 9.13
C ALA A 78 -18.83 -9.32 8.18
N THR A 79 -18.75 -10.18 7.18
CA THR A 79 -19.82 -10.39 6.21
C THR A 79 -20.69 -11.57 6.61
N PRO A 80 -21.97 -11.64 6.17
CA PRO A 80 -22.89 -12.70 6.55
C PRO A 80 -22.45 -14.12 6.12
N ASP A 81 -21.58 -14.21 5.11
CA ASP A 81 -20.98 -15.46 4.62
C ASP A 81 -19.72 -15.89 5.41
N GLY A 82 -19.43 -15.23 6.54
CA GLY A 82 -18.34 -15.60 7.44
C GLY A 82 -16.96 -15.09 7.00
N ARG A 83 -16.89 -14.14 6.06
CA ARG A 83 -15.64 -13.48 5.68
C ARG A 83 -15.41 -12.25 6.55
N TYR A 84 -14.15 -11.86 6.66
CA TYR A 84 -13.71 -10.66 7.34
C TYR A 84 -13.08 -9.73 6.30
N GLU A 85 -13.42 -8.45 6.36
CA GLU A 85 -12.92 -7.43 5.44
C GLU A 85 -12.37 -6.24 6.20
N VAL A 86 -11.21 -5.76 5.78
CA VAL A 86 -10.54 -4.60 6.34
C VAL A 86 -10.10 -3.69 5.20
N ASP A 87 -10.52 -2.42 5.24
CA ASP A 87 -10.07 -1.39 4.31
C ASP A 87 -8.93 -0.62 4.98
N VAL A 88 -7.77 -0.58 4.31
CA VAL A 88 -6.54 -0.01 4.85
C VAL A 88 -5.87 0.90 3.82
N ALA A 89 -5.33 2.02 4.30
CA ALA A 89 -4.53 2.96 3.53
C ALA A 89 -3.05 2.81 3.89
N TYR A 90 -2.20 2.76 2.88
CA TYR A 90 -0.74 2.81 3.01
C TYR A 90 -0.24 4.09 2.38
N ASP A 91 0.45 4.91 3.18
CA ASP A 91 1.08 6.13 2.71
C ASP A 91 2.58 5.89 2.48
N GLY A 92 3.10 6.42 1.39
CA GLY A 92 4.51 6.31 1.02
C GLY A 92 5.08 7.63 0.55
N VAL A 93 6.38 7.81 0.80
CA VAL A 93 7.13 8.98 0.34
C VAL A 93 8.26 8.50 -0.55
N GLY A 94 8.40 9.12 -1.70
CA GLY A 94 9.52 8.93 -2.61
C GLY A 94 10.31 10.20 -2.79
N SER A 95 11.63 10.05 -2.92
CA SER A 95 12.55 11.14 -3.21
C SER A 95 13.23 10.91 -4.56
N GLY A 96 13.23 11.90 -5.42
CA GLY A 96 13.97 11.90 -6.66
C GLY A 96 15.21 12.79 -6.54
N GLY A 97 16.39 12.28 -6.98
CA GLY A 97 17.63 13.02 -7.00
C GLY A 97 17.78 13.84 -8.29
N GLY A 98 18.56 14.92 -8.24
CA GLY A 98 18.88 15.80 -9.38
C GLY A 98 19.27 17.19 -8.91
N PHE A 99 19.31 18.15 -9.83
CA PHE A 99 19.55 19.57 -9.47
C PHE A 99 18.42 20.17 -8.61
N VAL A 100 17.21 19.61 -8.72
CA VAL A 100 16.06 19.93 -7.86
C VAL A 100 15.58 18.62 -7.25
N ALA A 101 15.69 18.50 -5.94
CA ALA A 101 15.14 17.36 -5.21
C ALA A 101 13.61 17.42 -5.28
N ALA A 102 12.99 16.32 -5.69
CA ALA A 102 11.54 16.16 -5.65
C ALA A 102 11.17 15.17 -4.52
N GLU A 103 10.14 15.52 -3.77
CA GLU A 103 9.51 14.62 -2.79
C GLU A 103 8.05 14.44 -3.18
N VAL A 104 7.57 13.20 -3.22
CA VAL A 104 6.22 12.85 -3.62
C VAL A 104 5.59 11.96 -2.56
N HIS A 105 4.41 12.33 -2.08
CA HIS A 105 3.61 11.58 -1.13
C HIS A 105 2.49 10.84 -1.86
N ILE A 106 2.47 9.52 -1.73
CA ILE A 106 1.51 8.65 -2.42
C ILE A 106 0.69 7.86 -1.39
N ARG A 107 -0.58 7.64 -1.71
CA ARG A 107 -1.50 6.78 -0.95
C ARG A 107 -2.02 5.65 -1.83
N LEU A 108 -2.08 4.45 -1.25
CA LEU A 108 -2.75 3.27 -1.80
C LEU A 108 -3.82 2.81 -0.81
N CYS A 109 -5.07 2.69 -1.25
CA CYS A 109 -6.17 2.19 -0.43
C CYS A 109 -6.64 0.85 -0.97
N VAL A 110 -6.61 -0.18 -0.11
CA VAL A 110 -6.98 -1.55 -0.48
C VAL A 110 -7.92 -2.17 0.55
N ARG A 111 -8.71 -3.13 0.09
CA ARG A 111 -9.45 -4.07 0.92
C ARG A 111 -8.73 -5.39 0.96
N LEU A 112 -8.49 -5.89 2.16
CA LEU A 112 -8.10 -7.25 2.44
C LEU A 112 -9.33 -8.02 2.89
N ALA A 113 -9.61 -9.16 2.26
CA ALA A 113 -10.78 -9.97 2.57
C ALA A 113 -10.44 -11.46 2.59
N GLY A 114 -10.82 -12.15 3.65
CA GLY A 114 -10.60 -13.60 3.81
C GLY A 114 -11.54 -14.21 4.86
N ALA A 115 -11.54 -15.54 4.94
CA ALA A 115 -12.21 -16.28 5.98
C ALA A 115 -11.16 -16.99 6.85
N VAL A 116 -11.53 -17.37 8.08
CA VAL A 116 -10.68 -18.23 8.90
C VAL A 116 -10.68 -19.62 8.30
N ASP A 117 -9.54 -20.05 7.80
CA ASP A 117 -9.33 -21.34 7.12
C ASP A 117 -7.83 -21.67 7.15
N PRO A 118 -7.41 -22.95 7.19
CA PRO A 118 -6.00 -23.31 7.06
C PRO A 118 -5.31 -22.78 5.79
N ASN A 119 -6.12 -22.46 4.76
CA ASN A 119 -5.66 -21.79 3.53
C ASN A 119 -6.62 -20.64 3.18
N PRO A 120 -6.55 -19.49 3.89
CA PRO A 120 -7.57 -18.45 3.84
C PRO A 120 -7.68 -17.76 2.49
N GLY A 121 -6.63 -17.78 1.66
CA GLY A 121 -6.64 -17.19 0.32
C GLY A 121 -7.07 -15.71 0.34
N VAL A 122 -6.43 -14.91 1.19
CA VAL A 122 -6.79 -13.49 1.32
C VAL A 122 -6.70 -12.76 -0.01
N THR A 123 -7.81 -12.18 -0.41
CA THR A 123 -7.90 -11.32 -1.60
C THR A 123 -7.54 -9.88 -1.23
N MET A 124 -6.93 -9.17 -2.19
CA MET A 124 -6.61 -7.75 -2.06
C MET A 124 -7.12 -7.02 -3.31
N VAL A 125 -7.94 -6.00 -3.10
CA VAL A 125 -8.53 -5.19 -4.20
C VAL A 125 -8.43 -3.71 -3.87
N ASP A 126 -8.37 -2.87 -4.91
CA ASP A 126 -8.43 -1.42 -4.75
C ASP A 126 -9.80 -0.99 -4.22
N VAL A 127 -9.79 -0.01 -3.31
CA VAL A 127 -10.99 0.66 -2.82
C VAL A 127 -10.82 2.17 -2.82
N THR A 128 -11.93 2.90 -2.79
CA THR A 128 -11.90 4.34 -2.59
C THR A 128 -11.42 4.63 -1.17
N CYS A 129 -10.46 5.55 -1.04
CA CYS A 129 -9.99 6.00 0.26
C CYS A 129 -11.13 6.65 1.06
N GLY A 130 -11.19 6.36 2.35
CA GLY A 130 -12.19 6.94 3.24
C GLY A 130 -12.02 8.46 3.39
N ALA A 131 -13.12 9.20 3.41
CA ALA A 131 -13.09 10.67 3.53
C ALA A 131 -12.43 11.17 4.83
N GLU A 132 -12.39 10.35 5.87
CA GLU A 132 -11.70 10.66 7.13
C GLU A 132 -10.18 10.74 6.95
N LEU A 133 -9.62 10.08 5.94
CA LEU A 133 -8.19 10.12 5.63
C LEU A 133 -7.76 11.49 5.07
N ASP A 134 -8.67 12.20 4.42
CA ASP A 134 -8.42 13.54 3.88
C ASP A 134 -8.27 14.60 4.98
N ARG A 135 -8.77 14.30 6.19
CA ARG A 135 -8.68 15.18 7.37
C ARG A 135 -7.37 15.01 8.14
N ARG A 136 -6.54 14.03 7.79
CA ARG A 136 -5.25 13.82 8.45
C ARG A 136 -4.23 14.87 7.99
N PRO A 137 -3.40 15.38 8.90
CA PRO A 137 -2.29 16.24 8.53
C PRO A 137 -1.30 15.44 7.67
N GLY A 138 -1.05 15.91 6.48
CA GLY A 138 -0.15 15.31 5.52
C GLY A 138 -0.66 15.58 4.10
N ARG A 139 0.23 16.09 3.25
CA ARG A 139 -0.10 16.28 1.84
C ARG A 139 0.00 14.94 1.14
N ILE A 140 -1.04 14.53 0.45
CA ILE A 140 -1.01 13.43 -0.51
C ILE A 140 -1.05 14.03 -1.91
N ASP A 141 -0.03 13.76 -2.70
CA ASP A 141 0.09 14.28 -4.07
C ASP A 141 -0.66 13.39 -5.06
N LYS A 142 -0.72 12.09 -4.80
CA LYS A 142 -1.40 11.14 -5.69
C LYS A 142 -1.92 9.91 -4.94
N VAL A 143 -3.13 9.45 -5.30
CA VAL A 143 -3.63 8.12 -4.94
C VAL A 143 -3.35 7.19 -6.11
N VAL A 144 -2.70 6.05 -5.83
CA VAL A 144 -2.37 5.03 -6.83
C VAL A 144 -3.20 3.77 -6.62
N ARG A 145 -3.20 2.89 -7.62
CA ARG A 145 -3.85 1.58 -7.59
C ARG A 145 -2.82 0.45 -7.60
N LEU A 146 -3.29 -0.75 -7.31
CA LEU A 146 -2.46 -1.96 -7.35
C LEU A 146 -1.88 -2.21 -8.75
N SER A 147 -2.60 -1.83 -9.78
CA SER A 147 -2.32 -2.15 -11.19
C SER A 147 -1.96 -0.94 -12.06
N ASP A 148 -1.69 0.23 -11.51
CA ASP A 148 -1.24 1.40 -12.30
C ASP A 148 0.16 1.20 -12.87
#